data_2fbc2be00dcb83b9b21ee7e1d8db9794
#
_entry.id   2fbc2be00dcb83b9b21ee7e1d8db9794
#
_cell.length_a   1.000
_cell.length_b   1.000
_cell.length_c   1.000
_cell.angle_alpha   90.00
_cell.angle_beta   90.00
_cell.angle_gamma   90.00
#
_symmetry.space_group_name_H-M   'P 1'
#
loop_
_entity.id
_entity.type
_entity.pdbx_description
1 polymer ?
#
loop_
_entity_poly.entity_id
_entity_poly.type
_entity_poly.pdbx_seq_one_letter_code
_entity_poly.pdbx_strand_id
1 'polypeptide(L)'
;PIYRMRLAIVIVGGVNDTAELMMDWTDAIDFFPIKFRENGMTPLGQGMLLALNLIEQERINLRDNGINYTRPWVIAMTDGLPTDSQDVWQAAINQCHQAEHNNQCIIYPIAIDAGVQEVKMLKQLSILTPPVHLNSVKFVEFFVWLSASLKTVSQSAPGETVQLGSISPWATIQS
;
A
#
# COMPACT_ATOMS: atom_id res chain seq x y z
N PRO A 1 20.66 12.41 11.80
CA PRO A 1 19.30 11.97 12.02
C PRO A 1 19.20 10.48 11.70
N ILE A 2 18.69 9.66 12.63
CA ILE A 2 18.41 8.26 12.34
C ILE A 2 17.06 8.24 11.64
N TYR A 3 17.07 8.02 10.33
CA TYR A 3 15.84 7.83 9.56
C TYR A 3 15.32 6.43 9.85
N ARG A 4 14.14 6.35 10.47
CA ARG A 4 13.47 5.08 10.73
C ARG A 4 12.39 4.86 9.68
N MET A 5 12.45 3.73 9.03
CA MET A 5 11.35 3.23 8.20
C MET A 5 10.54 2.26 9.04
N ARG A 6 9.22 2.47 9.11
CA ARG A 6 8.27 1.60 9.78
C ARG A 6 7.30 1.03 8.77
N LEU A 7 6.87 -0.19 8.99
CA LEU A 7 5.90 -0.87 8.15
C LEU A 7 4.87 -1.62 9.00
N ALA A 8 3.66 -1.73 8.49
CA ALA A 8 2.61 -2.60 8.98
C ALA A 8 2.09 -3.45 7.82
N ILE A 9 1.57 -4.63 8.10
CA ILE A 9 1.07 -5.55 7.07
C ILE A 9 -0.36 -5.92 7.40
N VAL A 10 -1.25 -5.62 6.45
CA VAL A 10 -2.64 -6.07 6.42
C VAL A 10 -2.74 -7.16 5.36
N ILE A 11 -3.30 -8.29 5.71
CA ILE A 11 -3.66 -9.34 4.74
C ILE A 11 -5.16 -9.28 4.44
N VAL A 12 -5.51 -9.67 3.21
CA VAL A 12 -6.89 -9.82 2.76
C VAL A 12 -7.14 -11.28 2.40
N GLY A 13 -8.28 -11.83 2.82
CA GLY A 13 -8.58 -13.24 2.59
C GLY A 13 -7.92 -14.19 3.61
N GLY A 14 -7.87 -13.80 4.87
CA GLY A 14 -7.43 -14.67 5.97
C GLY A 14 -8.40 -15.82 6.25
N VAL A 15 -8.24 -16.46 7.41
CA VAL A 15 -8.98 -17.68 7.81
C VAL A 15 -10.52 -17.51 7.74
N ASN A 16 -11.02 -16.29 7.90
CA ASN A 16 -12.44 -15.97 7.90
C ASN A 16 -12.89 -15.13 6.71
N ASP A 17 -12.15 -15.13 5.60
CA ASP A 17 -12.42 -14.29 4.43
C ASP A 17 -12.54 -12.78 4.78
N THR A 18 -11.77 -12.33 5.77
CA THR A 18 -11.74 -10.95 6.25
C THR A 18 -10.37 -10.31 6.02
N ALA A 19 -10.30 -9.00 6.17
CA ALA A 19 -9.03 -8.30 6.26
C ALA A 19 -8.52 -8.34 7.71
N GLU A 20 -7.25 -8.68 7.90
CA GLU A 20 -6.63 -8.85 9.22
C GLU A 20 -5.30 -8.11 9.31
N LEU A 21 -5.02 -7.51 10.48
CA LEU A 21 -3.71 -6.97 10.79
C LEU A 21 -2.75 -8.12 11.09
N MET A 22 -1.86 -8.41 10.14
CA MET A 22 -0.87 -9.47 10.29
C MET A 22 0.37 -9.01 11.08
N MET A 23 0.77 -7.77 10.88
CA MET A 23 1.88 -7.17 11.60
C MET A 23 1.58 -5.69 11.85
N ASP A 24 1.65 -5.30 13.11
CA ASP A 24 1.52 -3.91 13.53
C ASP A 24 2.81 -3.11 13.20
N TRP A 25 2.75 -1.80 13.34
CA TRP A 25 3.85 -0.90 13.03
C TRP A 25 5.17 -1.34 13.66
N THR A 26 6.07 -1.80 12.83
CA THR A 26 7.37 -2.36 13.19
C THR A 26 8.47 -1.60 12.48
N ASP A 27 9.56 -1.30 13.15
CA ASP A 27 10.74 -0.73 12.51
C ASP A 27 11.33 -1.73 11.51
N ALA A 28 11.70 -1.28 10.32
CA ALA A 28 12.17 -2.16 9.25
C ALA A 28 13.42 -2.98 9.64
N ILE A 29 14.21 -2.49 10.60
CA ILE A 29 15.36 -3.20 11.15
C ILE A 29 14.95 -4.44 11.98
N ASP A 30 13.75 -4.40 12.56
CA ASP A 30 13.20 -5.47 13.39
C ASP A 30 12.25 -6.38 12.62
N PHE A 31 12.16 -6.19 11.29
CA PHE A 31 11.27 -6.97 10.45
C PHE A 31 11.74 -8.43 10.33
N PHE A 32 10.82 -9.34 10.57
CA PHE A 32 10.99 -10.77 10.33
C PHE A 32 10.09 -11.24 9.18
N PRO A 33 10.59 -12.06 8.25
CA PRO A 33 9.78 -12.60 7.18
C PRO A 33 8.56 -13.35 7.71
N ILE A 34 7.38 -12.96 7.26
CA ILE A 34 6.11 -13.58 7.62
C ILE A 34 5.73 -14.56 6.51
N LYS A 35 5.31 -15.77 6.88
CA LYS A 35 4.73 -16.71 5.93
C LYS A 35 3.24 -16.43 5.79
N PHE A 36 2.84 -16.03 4.60
CA PHE A 36 1.43 -15.92 4.24
C PHE A 36 0.88 -17.30 3.88
N ARG A 37 -0.39 -17.53 4.19
CA ARG A 37 -1.17 -18.64 3.66
C ARG A 37 -2.15 -18.04 2.67
N GLU A 38 -2.07 -18.48 1.44
CA GLU A 38 -3.08 -18.18 0.43
C GLU A 38 -4.36 -18.91 0.82
N ASN A 39 -5.42 -18.18 1.05
CA ASN A 39 -6.72 -18.77 1.32
C ASN A 39 -7.85 -17.73 1.14
N GLY A 40 -8.96 -18.20 0.59
CA GLY A 40 -10.26 -17.52 0.66
C GLY A 40 -10.48 -16.41 -0.36
N MET A 41 -11.36 -15.53 0.01
CA MET A 41 -11.85 -14.39 -0.77
C MET A 41 -10.87 -13.22 -0.75
N THR A 42 -11.14 -12.17 -1.53
CA THR A 42 -10.28 -10.96 -1.61
C THR A 42 -11.05 -9.74 -1.10
N PRO A 43 -11.28 -9.58 0.23
CA PRO A 43 -11.97 -8.42 0.81
C PRO A 43 -11.04 -7.19 0.81
N LEU A 44 -10.64 -6.74 -0.38
CA LEU A 44 -9.67 -5.67 -0.56
C LEU A 44 -10.18 -4.33 -0.02
N GLY A 45 -11.47 -4.05 -0.16
CA GLY A 45 -12.10 -2.86 0.41
C GLY A 45 -11.96 -2.80 1.92
N GLN A 46 -12.23 -3.91 2.62
CA GLN A 46 -11.99 -4.02 4.06
C GLN A 46 -10.51 -3.81 4.41
N GLY A 47 -9.61 -4.41 3.61
CA GLY A 47 -8.17 -4.24 3.78
C GLY A 47 -7.74 -2.79 3.67
N MET A 48 -8.25 -2.06 2.68
CA MET A 48 -7.96 -0.64 2.50
C MET A 48 -8.49 0.21 3.66
N LEU A 49 -9.71 -0.03 4.12
CA LEU A 49 -10.29 0.67 5.28
C LEU A 49 -9.46 0.44 6.55
N LEU A 50 -9.03 -0.80 6.79
CA LEU A 50 -8.16 -1.13 7.92
C LEU A 50 -6.80 -0.43 7.80
N ALA A 51 -6.17 -0.48 6.64
CA ALA A 51 -4.87 0.17 6.40
C ALA A 51 -4.93 1.69 6.60
N LEU A 52 -5.98 2.35 6.11
CA LEU A 52 -6.16 3.79 6.31
C LEU A 52 -6.38 4.15 7.78
N ASN A 53 -7.11 3.33 8.52
CA ASN A 53 -7.28 3.52 9.97
C ASN A 53 -5.96 3.39 10.72
N LEU A 54 -5.14 2.38 10.40
CA LEU A 54 -3.81 2.20 10.98
C LEU A 54 -2.89 3.40 10.70
N ILE A 55 -2.91 3.91 9.47
CA ILE A 55 -2.15 5.12 9.10
C ILE A 55 -2.60 6.31 9.92
N GLU A 56 -3.89 6.54 10.06
CA GLU A 56 -4.39 7.71 10.82
C GLU A 56 -4.00 7.61 12.30
N GLN A 57 -4.12 6.44 12.90
CA GLN A 57 -3.69 6.21 14.29
C GLN A 57 -2.18 6.46 14.47
N GLU A 58 -1.36 5.95 13.54
CA GLU A 58 0.09 6.17 13.62
C GLU A 58 0.47 7.64 13.39
N ARG A 59 -0.20 8.33 12.48
CA ARG A 59 0.01 9.77 12.25
C ARG A 59 -0.31 10.58 13.50
N ILE A 60 -1.39 10.27 14.20
CA ILE A 60 -1.75 10.88 15.48
C ILE A 60 -0.65 10.61 16.50
N ASN A 61 -0.25 9.36 16.67
CA ASN A 61 0.80 8.96 17.60
C ASN A 61 2.12 9.70 17.34
N LEU A 62 2.58 9.75 16.08
CA LEU A 62 3.82 10.44 15.71
C LEU A 62 3.74 11.94 15.99
N ARG A 63 2.63 12.58 15.62
CA ARG A 63 2.40 14.01 15.87
C ARG A 63 2.39 14.35 17.34
N ASP A 64 1.67 13.56 18.16
CA ASP A 64 1.51 13.79 19.60
C ASP A 64 2.86 13.60 20.35
N ASN A 65 3.77 12.83 19.78
CA ASN A 65 5.15 12.68 20.26
C ASN A 65 6.15 13.65 19.60
N GLY A 66 5.70 14.60 18.80
CA GLY A 66 6.56 15.59 18.13
C GLY A 66 7.50 14.99 17.08
N ILE A 67 7.16 13.83 16.51
CA ILE A 67 7.97 13.13 15.53
C ILE A 67 7.56 13.57 14.11
N ASN A 68 8.49 14.16 13.38
CA ASN A 68 8.29 14.44 11.97
C ASN A 68 8.38 13.16 11.15
N TYR A 69 7.47 13.01 10.18
CA TYR A 69 7.40 11.85 9.29
C TYR A 69 7.13 12.28 7.85
N THR A 70 7.57 11.46 6.91
CA THR A 70 7.23 11.61 5.50
C THR A 70 5.83 11.02 5.24
N ARG A 71 5.19 11.45 4.15
CA ARG A 71 3.87 10.97 3.77
C ARG A 71 3.85 9.45 3.64
N PRO A 72 2.99 8.72 4.37
CA PRO A 72 2.91 7.26 4.32
C PRO A 72 2.56 6.73 2.92
N TRP A 73 3.03 5.55 2.60
CA TRP A 73 2.67 4.82 1.39
C TRP A 73 1.81 3.61 1.73
N VAL A 74 0.75 3.40 0.95
CA VAL A 74 -0.07 2.19 0.96
C VAL A 74 0.24 1.42 -0.31
N ILE A 75 0.82 0.24 -0.18
CA ILE A 75 1.07 -0.66 -1.31
C ILE A 75 -0.06 -1.70 -1.32
N ALA A 76 -1.06 -1.50 -2.16
CA ALA A 76 -2.22 -2.38 -2.29
C ALA A 76 -1.96 -3.40 -3.40
N MET A 77 -1.66 -4.65 -3.03
CA MET A 77 -1.28 -5.72 -3.96
C MET A 77 -2.39 -6.77 -4.02
N THR A 78 -2.82 -7.13 -5.22
CA THR A 78 -3.78 -8.23 -5.45
C THR A 78 -3.60 -8.85 -6.83
N ASP A 79 -3.92 -10.13 -6.94
CA ASP A 79 -4.04 -10.90 -8.17
C ASP A 79 -5.50 -11.17 -8.56
N GLY A 80 -6.47 -10.77 -7.71
CA GLY A 80 -7.89 -11.05 -7.88
C GLY A 80 -8.79 -9.82 -7.81
N LEU A 81 -10.05 -10.04 -8.18
CA LEU A 81 -11.10 -9.04 -8.04
C LEU A 81 -11.51 -8.88 -6.57
N PRO A 82 -11.81 -7.64 -6.13
CA PRO A 82 -12.40 -7.42 -4.82
C PRO A 82 -13.71 -8.18 -4.65
N THR A 83 -13.86 -8.84 -3.51
CA THR A 83 -15.05 -9.64 -3.18
C THR A 83 -15.96 -8.97 -2.14
N ASP A 84 -15.63 -7.73 -1.77
CA ASP A 84 -16.44 -6.91 -0.87
C ASP A 84 -17.84 -6.67 -1.44
N SER A 85 -18.80 -6.39 -0.55
CA SER A 85 -20.07 -5.82 -0.96
C SER A 85 -19.85 -4.45 -1.64
N GLN A 86 -20.76 -4.07 -2.51
CA GLN A 86 -20.67 -2.80 -3.24
C GLN A 86 -20.54 -1.61 -2.27
N ASP A 87 -21.22 -1.63 -1.14
CA ASP A 87 -21.19 -0.56 -0.15
C ASP A 87 -19.82 -0.45 0.51
N VAL A 88 -19.20 -1.57 0.89
CA VAL A 88 -17.86 -1.60 1.49
C VAL A 88 -16.82 -1.15 0.47
N TRP A 89 -16.90 -1.63 -0.76
CA TRP A 89 -15.99 -1.23 -1.83
C TRP A 89 -16.09 0.28 -2.11
N GLN A 90 -17.30 0.82 -2.23
CA GLN A 90 -17.50 2.26 -2.46
C GLN A 90 -17.02 3.10 -1.27
N ALA A 91 -17.23 2.64 -0.03
CA ALA A 91 -16.71 3.30 1.15
C ALA A 91 -15.18 3.33 1.14
N ALA A 92 -14.53 2.24 0.77
CA ALA A 92 -13.08 2.16 0.63
C ALA A 92 -12.55 3.17 -0.41
N ILE A 93 -13.15 3.21 -1.61
CA ILE A 93 -12.78 4.17 -2.65
C ILE A 93 -12.87 5.60 -2.13
N ASN A 94 -14.00 5.96 -1.51
CA ASN A 94 -14.23 7.32 -1.01
C ASN A 94 -13.20 7.71 0.07
N GLN A 95 -12.88 6.80 0.99
CA GLN A 95 -11.88 7.06 2.03
C GLN A 95 -10.45 7.14 1.44
N CYS A 96 -10.13 6.30 0.46
CA CYS A 96 -8.85 6.36 -0.25
C CYS A 96 -8.66 7.74 -0.91
N HIS A 97 -9.65 8.19 -1.68
CA HIS A 97 -9.61 9.50 -2.33
C HIS A 97 -9.49 10.65 -1.34
N GLN A 98 -10.25 10.59 -0.24
CA GLN A 98 -10.19 11.59 0.82
C GLN A 98 -8.82 11.62 1.50
N ALA A 99 -8.23 10.47 1.78
CA ALA A 99 -6.91 10.36 2.39
C ALA A 99 -5.82 10.95 1.47
N GLU A 100 -5.86 10.67 0.17
CA GLU A 100 -4.93 11.23 -0.80
C GLU A 100 -5.14 12.74 -0.99
N HIS A 101 -6.38 13.19 -1.10
CA HIS A 101 -6.72 14.61 -1.22
C HIS A 101 -6.23 15.43 -0.02
N ASN A 102 -6.34 14.87 1.19
CA ASN A 102 -5.87 15.48 2.44
C ASN A 102 -4.37 15.26 2.71
N ASN A 103 -3.61 14.76 1.76
CA ASN A 103 -2.19 14.46 1.91
C ASN A 103 -1.86 13.50 3.07
N GLN A 104 -2.77 12.60 3.42
CA GLN A 104 -2.59 11.65 4.52
C GLN A 104 -1.74 10.46 4.12
N CYS A 105 -1.85 9.99 2.88
CA CYS A 105 -1.03 8.92 2.32
C CYS A 105 -0.91 9.05 0.79
N ILE A 106 -0.11 8.17 0.19
CA ILE A 106 -0.09 7.89 -1.25
C ILE A 106 -0.41 6.41 -1.41
N ILE A 107 -1.35 6.09 -2.29
CA ILE A 107 -1.77 4.71 -2.54
C ILE A 107 -1.17 4.24 -3.86
N TYR A 108 -0.49 3.10 -3.83
CA TYR A 108 0.08 2.43 -5.00
C TYR A 108 -0.67 1.13 -5.26
N PRO A 109 -1.65 1.13 -6.17
CA PRO A 109 -2.35 -0.09 -6.55
C PRO A 109 -1.44 -0.96 -7.42
N ILE A 110 -1.24 -2.22 -7.03
CA ILE A 110 -0.39 -3.18 -7.74
C ILE A 110 -1.24 -4.38 -8.16
N ALA A 111 -1.39 -4.56 -9.47
CA ALA A 111 -2.09 -5.70 -10.06
C ALA A 111 -1.07 -6.81 -10.41
N ILE A 112 -1.15 -7.95 -9.74
CA ILE A 112 -0.21 -9.06 -9.92
C ILE A 112 -0.80 -10.05 -10.91
N ASP A 113 -0.13 -10.29 -12.04
CA ASP A 113 -0.59 -11.19 -13.12
C ASP A 113 -2.07 -11.03 -13.48
N ALA A 114 -2.60 -9.84 -13.21
CA ALA A 114 -4.02 -9.53 -13.25
C ALA A 114 -4.51 -9.24 -14.66
N GLY A 115 -5.79 -9.52 -14.90
CA GLY A 115 -6.48 -9.16 -16.13
C GLY A 115 -6.95 -7.70 -16.16
N VAL A 116 -7.64 -7.34 -17.25
CA VAL A 116 -8.13 -5.97 -17.48
C VAL A 116 -9.14 -5.53 -16.41
N GLN A 117 -9.95 -6.46 -15.90
CA GLN A 117 -11.00 -6.13 -14.92
C GLN A 117 -10.41 -5.79 -13.56
N GLU A 118 -9.42 -6.56 -13.09
CA GLU A 118 -8.70 -6.33 -11.83
C GLU A 118 -8.00 -4.96 -11.86
N VAL A 119 -7.29 -4.66 -12.95
CA VAL A 119 -6.63 -3.36 -13.13
C VAL A 119 -7.65 -2.22 -13.11
N LYS A 120 -8.82 -2.38 -13.78
CA LYS A 120 -9.89 -1.39 -13.78
C LYS A 120 -10.46 -1.14 -12.39
N MET A 121 -10.60 -2.20 -11.58
CA MET A 121 -11.07 -2.07 -10.19
C MET A 121 -10.02 -1.35 -9.33
N LEU A 122 -8.76 -1.75 -9.43
CA LEU A 122 -7.66 -1.13 -8.68
C LEU A 122 -7.46 0.35 -9.04
N LYS A 123 -7.71 0.73 -10.29
CA LYS A 123 -7.63 2.15 -10.73
C LYS A 123 -8.54 3.07 -9.91
N GLN A 124 -9.61 2.55 -9.31
CA GLN A 124 -10.54 3.32 -8.51
C GLN A 124 -9.99 3.68 -7.12
N LEU A 125 -8.93 3.00 -6.63
CA LEU A 125 -8.41 3.20 -5.29
C LEU A 125 -7.55 4.47 -5.15
N SER A 126 -6.94 4.96 -6.22
CA SER A 126 -6.04 6.11 -6.15
C SER A 126 -6.40 7.19 -7.17
N ILE A 127 -6.31 8.45 -6.74
CA ILE A 127 -6.41 9.63 -7.60
C ILE A 127 -5.04 10.17 -8.01
N LEU A 128 -3.97 9.70 -7.35
CA LEU A 128 -2.61 10.22 -7.55
C LEU A 128 -1.76 9.29 -8.40
N THR A 129 -1.96 7.98 -8.28
CA THR A 129 -1.12 6.99 -8.94
C THR A 129 -1.95 6.03 -9.81
N PRO A 130 -1.55 5.76 -11.03
CA PRO A 130 -2.17 4.73 -11.84
C PRO A 130 -1.78 3.33 -11.31
N PRO A 131 -2.60 2.29 -11.59
CA PRO A 131 -2.26 0.92 -11.26
C PRO A 131 -0.97 0.48 -11.95
N VAL A 132 -0.11 -0.19 -11.21
CA VAL A 132 1.09 -0.84 -11.73
C VAL A 132 0.77 -2.31 -11.98
N HIS A 133 0.97 -2.76 -13.22
CA HIS A 133 0.85 -4.17 -13.57
C HIS A 133 2.19 -4.87 -13.35
N LEU A 134 2.24 -5.73 -12.34
CA LEU A 134 3.42 -6.49 -11.93
C LEU A 134 3.28 -7.94 -12.38
N ASN A 135 4.26 -8.41 -13.14
CA ASN A 135 4.39 -9.84 -13.40
C ASN A 135 5.01 -10.52 -12.17
N SER A 136 4.42 -11.62 -11.68
CA SER A 136 4.85 -12.33 -10.46
C SER A 136 6.31 -12.76 -10.48
N VAL A 137 6.86 -13.10 -11.65
CA VAL A 137 8.29 -13.42 -11.79
C VAL A 137 9.23 -12.22 -11.54
N LYS A 138 8.68 -11.02 -11.42
CA LYS A 138 9.38 -9.76 -11.20
C LYS A 138 9.25 -9.20 -9.78
N PHE A 139 8.79 -10.01 -8.83
CA PHE A 139 8.66 -9.59 -7.43
C PHE A 139 9.99 -9.09 -6.84
N VAL A 140 11.09 -9.75 -7.14
CA VAL A 140 12.40 -9.33 -6.61
C VAL A 140 12.75 -7.93 -7.08
N GLU A 141 12.58 -7.64 -8.37
CA GLU A 141 12.85 -6.33 -8.95
C GLU A 141 11.94 -5.24 -8.36
N PHE A 142 10.66 -5.58 -8.13
CA PHE A 142 9.72 -4.68 -7.45
C PHE A 142 10.19 -4.33 -6.04
N PHE A 143 10.55 -5.32 -5.21
CA PHE A 143 10.99 -5.05 -3.84
C PHE A 143 12.34 -4.36 -3.77
N VAL A 144 13.25 -4.60 -4.72
CA VAL A 144 14.50 -3.83 -4.85
C VAL A 144 14.20 -2.38 -5.16
N TRP A 145 13.31 -2.11 -6.13
CA TRP A 145 12.88 -0.75 -6.45
C TRP A 145 12.19 -0.07 -5.27
N LEU A 146 11.27 -0.76 -4.60
CA LEU A 146 10.53 -0.25 -3.45
C LEU A 146 11.50 0.14 -2.32
N SER A 147 12.45 -0.74 -1.99
CA SER A 147 13.45 -0.50 -0.96
C SER A 147 14.33 0.71 -1.28
N ALA A 148 14.79 0.83 -2.53
CA ALA A 148 15.57 1.97 -2.99
C ALA A 148 14.77 3.27 -2.94
N SER A 149 13.50 3.23 -3.36
CA SER A 149 12.59 4.37 -3.35
C SER A 149 12.31 4.86 -1.92
N LEU A 150 11.99 3.94 -1.01
CA LEU A 150 11.76 4.24 0.41
C LEU A 150 13.01 4.82 1.07
N LYS A 151 14.20 4.28 0.75
CA LYS A 151 15.47 4.84 1.24
C LYS A 151 15.67 6.28 0.77
N THR A 152 15.42 6.55 -0.50
CA THR A 152 15.55 7.90 -1.07
C THR A 152 14.57 8.88 -0.40
N VAL A 153 13.30 8.49 -0.26
CA VAL A 153 12.27 9.29 0.41
C VAL A 153 12.61 9.52 1.88
N SER A 154 13.10 8.50 2.59
CA SER A 154 13.47 8.64 4.02
C SER A 154 14.66 9.60 4.25
N GLN A 155 15.47 9.85 3.24
CA GLN A 155 16.61 10.74 3.28
C GLN A 155 16.31 12.17 2.80
N SER A 156 15.14 12.40 2.22
CA SER A 156 14.67 13.71 1.76
C SER A 156 14.10 14.56 2.90
N ALA A 157 14.10 15.87 2.71
CA ALA A 157 13.44 16.77 3.64
C ALA A 157 11.90 16.69 3.48
N PRO A 158 11.11 16.89 4.55
CA PRO A 158 9.66 16.97 4.44
C PRO A 158 9.22 18.04 3.42
N GLY A 159 8.38 17.62 2.45
CA GLY A 159 7.91 18.50 1.36
C GLY A 159 8.83 18.59 0.13
N GLU A 160 9.97 17.92 0.15
CA GLU A 160 10.86 17.84 -1.01
C GLU A 160 10.29 16.89 -2.08
N THR A 161 10.41 17.29 -3.36
CA THR A 161 10.03 16.43 -4.49
C THR A 161 11.15 15.44 -4.77
N VAL A 162 10.86 14.16 -4.63
CA VAL A 162 11.81 13.06 -4.85
C VAL A 162 11.52 12.37 -6.18
N GLN A 163 12.54 12.21 -7.02
CA GLN A 163 12.43 11.39 -8.21
C GLN A 163 12.73 9.92 -7.86
N LEU A 164 11.75 9.06 -8.13
CA LEU A 164 11.89 7.62 -7.96
C LEU A 164 12.48 6.97 -9.21
N GLY A 165 13.14 5.84 -9.05
CA GLY A 165 13.69 5.07 -10.16
C GLY A 165 12.59 4.60 -11.14
N SER A 166 12.95 4.35 -12.40
CA SER A 166 12.03 3.84 -13.41
C SER A 166 11.52 2.44 -13.07
N ILE A 167 10.24 2.21 -13.30
CA ILE A 167 9.59 0.89 -13.17
C ILE A 167 9.60 0.10 -14.47
N SER A 168 9.90 0.73 -15.60
CA SER A 168 9.77 0.14 -16.94
C SER A 168 10.47 -1.20 -17.18
N PRO A 169 11.55 -1.56 -16.48
CA PRO A 169 12.20 -2.87 -16.67
C PRO A 169 11.41 -4.05 -16.10
N TRP A 170 10.45 -3.82 -15.17
CA TRP A 170 9.76 -4.90 -14.44
C TRP A 170 8.24 -4.73 -14.33
N ALA A 171 7.72 -3.57 -14.66
CA ALA A 171 6.29 -3.29 -14.60
C ALA A 171 5.83 -2.32 -15.70
N THR A 172 4.54 -2.29 -15.96
CA THR A 172 3.89 -1.35 -16.87
C THR A 172 2.82 -0.55 -16.14
N ILE A 173 2.63 0.70 -16.55
CA ILE A 173 1.54 1.54 -16.10
C ILE A 173 0.48 1.52 -17.21
N GLN A 174 -0.74 1.16 -16.85
CA GLN A 174 -1.87 1.26 -17.75
C GLN A 174 -2.60 2.59 -17.51
N SER A 175 -2.71 3.36 -18.55
CA SER A 175 -3.41 4.66 -18.55
C SER A 175 -4.94 4.50 -18.60
#